data_47ac2154cebbc798be26b4f8b9f6b1f3
#
_entry.id   47ac2154cebbc798be26b4f8b9f6b1f3
#
_cell.length_a   1.000
_cell.length_b   1.000
_cell.length_c   1.000
_cell.angle_alpha   90.00
_cell.angle_beta   90.00
_cell.angle_gamma   90.00
#
_symmetry.space_group_name_H-M   'P 1'
#
loop_
_entity.id
_entity.type
_entity.pdbx_description
1 polymer ?
#
loop_
_entity_poly.entity_id
_entity_poly.type
_entity_poly.pdbx_seq_one_letter_code
_entity_poly.pdbx_strand_id
1 'polypeptide(L)'
;MAEIVLPTKGLNRIYDPETKTYKQEGLIALCNLSGINFGAFDDPKDLKRVAYVTMRAVDNLLDFQEHPFPAAEEHNRLFRPIGIGITGLAYWMAKNDKKYSNCYELLDEWMQYFSYAIIQASVNLAEERGACDAYHDTKWAKGILPKDMTTPMYKSMFNYEEKLDWTALRAMVSKYGVRNASMIAMFPAETSAKISGSGTTNGIEPIRELIISKGGKNRQAKFVVPELTKLKDKYDRIWDHLSNEALIKTYAIIQRYTDQAISVNTYYNKQNYPDNKVPASVISWDITLYYLLGGKTMYYNNNYDGQSSDIMDGKIIEVPDSDVTDDTDDCVACKL
;
A
#
# COMPACT_ATOMS: atom_id res chain seq x y z
N MET A 1 2.35 12.14 -1.79
CA MET A 1 2.39 10.72 -1.40
C MET A 1 3.58 10.52 -0.48
N ALA A 2 3.40 9.83 0.62
CA ALA A 2 4.41 9.70 1.68
C ALA A 2 4.97 8.26 1.84
N GLU A 3 4.48 7.33 1.03
CA GLU A 3 4.90 5.92 1.06
C GLU A 3 6.26 5.68 0.42
N ILE A 4 6.73 6.59 -0.43
CA ILE A 4 7.97 6.43 -1.19
C ILE A 4 9.13 7.01 -0.39
N VAL A 5 10.04 6.13 0.05
CA VAL A 5 11.26 6.46 0.81
C VAL A 5 12.44 5.85 0.06
N LEU A 6 12.97 6.58 -0.89
CA LEU A 6 14.04 6.14 -1.79
C LEU A 6 15.27 7.04 -1.65
N PRO A 7 16.49 6.51 -1.82
CA PRO A 7 17.70 7.31 -1.80
C PRO A 7 17.74 8.29 -2.98
N THR A 8 18.21 9.49 -2.74
CA THR A 8 18.41 10.52 -3.77
C THR A 8 19.79 11.14 -3.63
N LYS A 9 20.29 11.74 -4.70
CA LYS A 9 21.53 12.53 -4.68
C LYS A 9 21.28 13.88 -5.35
N GLY A 10 21.76 14.96 -4.74
CA GLY A 10 21.63 16.31 -5.29
C GLY A 10 22.14 16.40 -6.73
N LEU A 11 21.44 17.17 -7.55
CA LEU A 11 21.83 17.40 -8.95
C LEU A 11 22.95 18.41 -9.01
N ASN A 12 24.10 18.00 -9.54
CA ASN A 12 25.26 18.87 -9.77
C ASN A 12 25.60 18.90 -11.25
N ARG A 13 26.04 20.04 -11.76
CA ARG A 13 26.66 20.15 -13.07
C ARG A 13 28.17 20.20 -12.87
N ILE A 14 28.86 19.19 -13.36
CA ILE A 14 30.31 19.09 -13.29
C ILE A 14 30.86 19.31 -14.70
N TYR A 15 31.77 20.31 -14.82
CA TYR A 15 32.47 20.54 -16.08
C TYR A 15 33.53 19.46 -16.28
N ASP A 16 33.48 18.79 -17.41
CA ASP A 16 34.47 17.80 -17.82
C ASP A 16 35.47 18.54 -18.76
N PRO A 17 36.72 18.76 -18.36
CA PRO A 17 37.69 19.48 -19.13
C PRO A 17 38.19 18.71 -20.37
N GLU A 18 38.09 17.40 -20.39
CA GLU A 18 38.51 16.55 -21.51
C GLU A 18 37.52 16.64 -22.66
N THR A 19 36.23 16.50 -22.36
CA THR A 19 35.14 16.55 -23.36
C THR A 19 34.64 17.97 -23.61
N LYS A 20 35.06 18.94 -22.78
CA LYS A 20 34.57 20.33 -22.77
C LYS A 20 33.05 20.45 -22.65
N THR A 21 32.42 19.47 -21.96
CA THR A 21 30.99 19.43 -21.74
C THR A 21 30.66 19.42 -20.25
N TYR A 22 29.41 19.72 -19.91
CA TYR A 22 28.94 19.58 -18.55
C TYR A 22 28.26 18.21 -18.41
N LYS A 23 28.74 17.41 -17.47
CA LYS A 23 28.02 16.21 -17.01
C LYS A 23 27.05 16.58 -15.89
N GLN A 24 25.85 16.07 -15.96
CA GLN A 24 24.90 16.17 -14.86
C GLN A 24 25.05 14.94 -14.00
N GLU A 25 25.44 15.13 -12.74
CA GLU A 25 25.44 14.09 -11.71
C GLU A 25 24.26 14.28 -10.78
N GLY A 26 23.83 13.19 -10.18
CA GLY A 26 22.75 13.18 -9.21
C GLY A 26 21.80 12.01 -9.42
N LEU A 27 20.85 11.82 -8.50
CA LEU A 27 19.86 10.75 -8.57
C LEU A 27 18.48 11.33 -8.27
N ILE A 28 17.56 11.16 -9.21
CA ILE A 28 16.14 11.48 -9.05
C ILE A 28 15.41 10.15 -8.83
N ALA A 29 14.84 9.99 -7.64
CA ALA A 29 14.11 8.78 -7.30
C ALA A 29 12.76 8.72 -8.03
N LEU A 30 12.50 7.60 -8.67
CA LEU A 30 11.21 7.22 -9.23
C LEU A 30 10.78 5.90 -8.63
N CYS A 31 9.48 5.67 -8.51
CA CYS A 31 8.95 4.40 -8.03
C CYS A 31 7.73 4.02 -8.86
N ASN A 32 7.78 2.82 -9.45
CA ASN A 32 6.63 2.22 -10.13
C ASN A 32 5.76 1.52 -9.11
N LEU A 33 4.50 1.92 -9.04
CA LEU A 33 3.55 1.40 -8.08
C LEU A 33 2.63 0.35 -8.71
N SER A 34 2.32 -0.68 -7.93
CA SER A 34 1.29 -1.68 -8.23
C SER A 34 0.57 -2.10 -6.96
N GLY A 35 -0.65 -2.63 -7.08
CA GLY A 35 -1.44 -3.05 -5.93
C GLY A 35 -2.02 -4.44 -6.11
N ILE A 36 -1.98 -5.24 -5.04
CA ILE A 36 -2.62 -6.54 -4.96
C ILE A 36 -3.91 -6.39 -4.14
N ASN A 37 -5.04 -6.83 -4.72
CA ASN A 37 -6.33 -6.77 -4.06
C ASN A 37 -6.50 -7.91 -3.04
N PHE A 38 -6.37 -7.60 -1.75
CA PHE A 38 -6.53 -8.60 -0.68
C PHE A 38 -7.92 -9.23 -0.66
N GLY A 39 -8.94 -8.44 -0.96
CA GLY A 39 -10.32 -8.93 -1.00
C GLY A 39 -10.59 -10.01 -2.05
N ALA A 40 -9.71 -10.17 -3.04
CA ALA A 40 -9.83 -11.19 -4.08
C ALA A 40 -9.40 -12.60 -3.63
N PHE A 41 -8.79 -12.74 -2.44
CA PHE A 41 -8.27 -14.02 -1.96
C PHE A 41 -8.99 -14.48 -0.71
N ASP A 42 -9.08 -15.81 -0.56
CA ASP A 42 -9.61 -16.48 0.63
C ASP A 42 -8.48 -17.17 1.43
N ASP A 43 -7.36 -17.51 0.80
CA ASP A 43 -6.17 -18.07 1.43
C ASP A 43 -4.93 -17.19 1.14
N PRO A 44 -4.18 -16.77 2.17
CA PRO A 44 -2.98 -15.95 1.97
C PRO A 44 -1.86 -16.67 1.17
N LYS A 45 -1.90 -18.00 1.06
CA LYS A 45 -0.94 -18.77 0.26
C LYS A 45 -1.05 -18.48 -1.24
N ASP A 46 -2.21 -18.08 -1.72
CA ASP A 46 -2.45 -17.73 -3.12
C ASP A 46 -1.73 -16.44 -3.52
N LEU A 47 -1.36 -15.61 -2.56
CA LEU A 47 -0.55 -14.40 -2.78
C LEU A 47 0.80 -14.71 -3.44
N LYS A 48 1.37 -15.91 -3.23
CA LYS A 48 2.67 -16.29 -3.79
C LYS A 48 2.71 -16.18 -5.32
N ARG A 49 1.68 -16.72 -6.00
CA ARG A 49 1.60 -16.69 -7.46
C ARG A 49 1.43 -15.26 -7.98
N VAL A 50 0.53 -14.50 -7.36
CA VAL A 50 0.23 -13.13 -7.79
C VAL A 50 1.40 -12.20 -7.52
N ALA A 51 2.07 -12.33 -6.37
CA ALA A 51 3.29 -11.59 -6.07
C ALA A 51 4.38 -11.81 -7.12
N TYR A 52 4.60 -13.04 -7.55
CA TYR A 52 5.57 -13.36 -8.60
C TYR A 52 5.24 -12.70 -9.94
N VAL A 53 3.99 -12.79 -10.38
CA VAL A 53 3.55 -12.19 -11.65
C VAL A 53 3.63 -10.67 -11.58
N THR A 54 3.13 -10.07 -10.48
CA THR A 54 3.18 -8.62 -10.27
C THR A 54 4.61 -8.11 -10.23
N MET A 55 5.50 -8.76 -9.48
CA MET A 55 6.91 -8.40 -9.39
C MET A 55 7.56 -8.40 -10.78
N ARG A 56 7.38 -9.47 -11.56
CA ARG A 56 7.93 -9.58 -12.90
C ARG A 56 7.38 -8.52 -13.85
N ALA A 57 6.08 -8.24 -13.78
CA ALA A 57 5.44 -7.23 -14.62
C ALA A 57 5.99 -5.84 -14.33
N VAL A 58 6.08 -5.46 -13.04
CA VAL A 58 6.56 -4.13 -12.64
C VAL A 58 8.07 -4.00 -12.85
N ASP A 59 8.86 -5.06 -12.65
CA ASP A 59 10.29 -5.07 -12.97
C ASP A 59 10.53 -4.86 -14.49
N ASN A 60 9.73 -5.51 -15.34
CA ASN A 60 9.80 -5.31 -16.79
C ASN A 60 9.46 -3.86 -17.18
N LEU A 61 8.47 -3.22 -16.53
CA LEU A 61 8.11 -1.84 -16.82
C LEU A 61 9.29 -0.88 -16.60
N LEU A 62 10.20 -1.17 -15.66
CA LEU A 62 11.39 -0.35 -15.44
C LEU A 62 12.31 -0.30 -16.70
N ASP A 63 12.34 -1.37 -17.47
CA ASP A 63 13.17 -1.47 -18.67
C ASP A 63 12.49 -0.87 -19.91
N PHE A 64 11.15 -0.76 -19.91
CA PHE A 64 10.38 -0.17 -21.01
C PHE A 64 10.17 1.35 -20.88
N GLN A 65 10.45 1.92 -19.73
CA GLN A 65 10.24 3.36 -19.50
C GLN A 65 11.35 4.19 -20.13
N GLU A 66 10.95 5.24 -20.83
CA GLU A 66 11.85 6.32 -21.21
C GLU A 66 11.93 7.35 -20.07
N HIS A 67 13.15 7.74 -19.72
CA HIS A 67 13.37 8.71 -18.66
C HIS A 67 13.76 10.07 -19.27
N PRO A 68 13.01 11.16 -18.94
CA PRO A 68 13.33 12.48 -19.50
C PRO A 68 14.62 13.08 -18.90
N PHE A 69 15.11 12.50 -17.79
CA PHE A 69 16.30 12.96 -17.10
C PHE A 69 17.29 11.82 -16.90
N PRO A 70 18.57 11.99 -17.29
CA PRO A 70 19.61 10.96 -17.06
C PRO A 70 19.76 10.56 -15.59
N ALA A 71 19.55 11.51 -14.64
CA ALA A 71 19.59 11.22 -13.20
C ALA A 71 18.44 10.30 -12.73
N ALA A 72 17.31 10.28 -13.42
CA ALA A 72 16.21 9.37 -13.14
C ALA A 72 16.49 7.98 -13.73
N GLU A 73 17.03 7.93 -14.94
CA GLU A 73 17.47 6.69 -15.59
C GLU A 73 18.55 5.98 -14.75
N GLU A 74 19.55 6.73 -14.29
CA GLU A 74 20.62 6.19 -13.44
C GLU A 74 20.09 5.66 -12.10
N HIS A 75 19.17 6.37 -11.45
CA HIS A 75 18.52 5.86 -10.25
C HIS A 75 17.77 4.56 -10.52
N ASN A 76 17.01 4.51 -11.61
CA ASN A 76 16.27 3.33 -12.02
C ASN A 76 17.19 2.13 -12.29
N ARG A 77 18.30 2.37 -12.99
CA ARG A 77 19.30 1.35 -13.29
C ARG A 77 19.95 0.78 -12.03
N LEU A 78 20.36 1.66 -11.10
CA LEU A 78 21.05 1.25 -9.87
C LEU A 78 20.15 0.51 -8.89
N PHE A 79 18.95 1.01 -8.64
CA PHE A 79 18.10 0.54 -7.53
C PHE A 79 16.94 -0.32 -7.99
N ARG A 80 16.50 -0.24 -9.24
CA ARG A 80 15.28 -0.90 -9.77
C ARG A 80 14.09 -0.76 -8.81
N PRO A 81 13.71 0.47 -8.43
CA PRO A 81 12.79 0.71 -7.33
C PRO A 81 11.35 0.47 -7.77
N ILE A 82 10.63 -0.33 -6.99
CA ILE A 82 9.21 -0.58 -7.16
C ILE A 82 8.49 -0.44 -5.82
N GLY A 83 7.17 -0.28 -5.87
CA GLY A 83 6.32 -0.22 -4.69
C GLY A 83 5.05 -1.03 -4.91
N ILE A 84 5.03 -2.26 -4.43
CA ILE A 84 3.84 -3.11 -4.45
C ILE A 84 3.11 -2.91 -3.13
N GLY A 85 1.89 -2.39 -3.22
CA GLY A 85 1.00 -2.20 -2.08
C GLY A 85 -0.18 -3.15 -2.11
N ILE A 86 -1.13 -2.90 -1.23
CA ILE A 86 -2.41 -3.63 -1.19
C ILE A 86 -3.57 -2.69 -1.47
N THR A 87 -4.62 -3.23 -2.06
CA THR A 87 -5.94 -2.60 -2.18
C THR A 87 -6.96 -3.51 -1.53
N GLY A 88 -8.16 -3.00 -1.27
CA GLY A 88 -9.24 -3.82 -0.80
C GLY A 88 -9.13 -4.30 0.65
N LEU A 89 -8.33 -3.63 1.51
CA LEU A 89 -8.20 -4.06 2.90
C LEU A 89 -9.53 -4.00 3.64
N ALA A 90 -10.34 -2.94 3.45
CA ALA A 90 -11.65 -2.85 4.08
C ALA A 90 -12.61 -3.94 3.56
N TYR A 91 -12.55 -4.29 2.29
CA TYR A 91 -13.32 -5.41 1.74
C TYR A 91 -12.86 -6.76 2.32
N TRP A 92 -11.55 -6.99 2.37
CA TRP A 92 -10.98 -8.18 2.98
C TRP A 92 -11.40 -8.32 4.46
N MET A 93 -11.39 -7.22 5.23
CA MET A 93 -11.86 -7.21 6.62
C MET A 93 -13.34 -7.59 6.71
N ALA A 94 -14.19 -6.98 5.88
CA ALA A 94 -15.62 -7.27 5.87
C ALA A 94 -15.92 -8.74 5.52
N LYS A 95 -15.20 -9.34 4.56
CA LYS A 95 -15.28 -10.76 4.22
C LYS A 95 -14.94 -11.67 5.41
N ASN A 96 -13.92 -11.31 6.18
CA ASN A 96 -13.42 -12.09 7.30
C ASN A 96 -14.09 -11.75 8.63
N ASP A 97 -15.16 -10.96 8.62
CA ASP A 97 -15.86 -10.48 9.81
C ASP A 97 -14.92 -9.77 10.81
N LYS A 98 -14.02 -8.96 10.28
CA LYS A 98 -13.04 -8.17 11.03
C LYS A 98 -13.29 -6.68 10.86
N LYS A 99 -12.86 -5.94 11.89
CA LYS A 99 -12.83 -4.49 11.96
C LYS A 99 -11.39 -4.03 12.20
N TYR A 100 -11.08 -2.76 11.93
CA TYR A 100 -9.76 -2.20 12.21
C TYR A 100 -9.35 -2.32 13.68
N SER A 101 -10.32 -2.50 14.59
CA SER A 101 -10.08 -2.69 16.02
C SER A 101 -9.77 -4.13 16.45
N ASN A 102 -9.97 -5.13 15.59
CA ASN A 102 -9.81 -6.54 15.94
C ASN A 102 -9.19 -7.42 14.84
N CYS A 103 -8.62 -6.83 13.80
CA CYS A 103 -8.02 -7.57 12.68
C CYS A 103 -6.58 -8.03 12.92
N TYR A 104 -5.94 -7.60 13.97
CA TYR A 104 -4.49 -7.51 14.12
C TYR A 104 -3.75 -8.84 13.88
N GLU A 105 -4.15 -9.93 14.51
CA GLU A 105 -3.49 -11.23 14.37
C GLU A 105 -3.66 -11.81 12.96
N LEU A 106 -4.89 -11.80 12.43
CA LEU A 106 -5.16 -12.27 11.08
C LEU A 106 -4.44 -11.41 10.03
N LEU A 107 -4.42 -10.09 10.24
CA LEU A 107 -3.70 -9.18 9.35
C LEU A 107 -2.18 -9.41 9.40
N ASP A 108 -1.62 -9.66 10.59
CA ASP A 108 -0.20 -9.99 10.73
C ASP A 108 0.15 -11.24 9.92
N GLU A 109 -0.66 -12.31 10.03
CA GLU A 109 -0.48 -13.51 9.22
C GLU A 109 -0.50 -13.21 7.71
N TRP A 110 -1.52 -12.50 7.23
CA TRP A 110 -1.62 -12.15 5.81
C TRP A 110 -0.46 -11.28 5.33
N MET A 111 -0.01 -10.35 6.15
CA MET A 111 1.14 -9.51 5.83
C MET A 111 2.46 -10.28 5.83
N GLN A 112 2.59 -11.34 6.64
CA GLN A 112 3.71 -12.27 6.54
C GLN A 112 3.77 -12.92 5.15
N TYR A 113 2.66 -13.52 4.70
CA TYR A 113 2.57 -14.16 3.38
C TYR A 113 2.83 -13.16 2.25
N PHE A 114 2.25 -11.97 2.33
CA PHE A 114 2.43 -10.92 1.34
C PHE A 114 3.90 -10.49 1.21
N SER A 115 4.51 -10.09 2.31
CA SER A 115 5.90 -9.61 2.31
C SER A 115 6.88 -10.71 1.91
N TYR A 116 6.70 -11.90 2.46
CA TYR A 116 7.51 -13.07 2.10
C TYR A 116 7.44 -13.36 0.59
N ALA A 117 6.25 -13.39 0.02
CA ALA A 117 6.04 -13.69 -1.39
C ALA A 117 6.66 -12.62 -2.31
N ILE A 118 6.54 -11.33 -1.97
CA ILE A 118 7.14 -10.23 -2.73
C ILE A 118 8.68 -10.32 -2.68
N ILE A 119 9.26 -10.50 -1.49
CA ILE A 119 10.72 -10.63 -1.34
C ILE A 119 11.22 -11.86 -2.09
N GLN A 120 10.56 -13.02 -1.94
CA GLN A 120 10.93 -14.24 -2.66
C GLN A 120 10.86 -14.05 -4.18
N ALA A 121 9.84 -13.33 -4.68
CA ALA A 121 9.71 -13.05 -6.11
C ALA A 121 10.88 -12.19 -6.63
N SER A 122 11.31 -11.17 -5.88
CA SER A 122 12.48 -10.37 -6.24
C SER A 122 13.79 -11.16 -6.20
N VAL A 123 13.94 -12.06 -5.22
CA VAL A 123 15.10 -12.97 -5.14
C VAL A 123 15.12 -13.94 -6.33
N ASN A 124 13.98 -14.51 -6.72
CA ASN A 124 13.89 -15.38 -7.88
C ASN A 124 14.25 -14.65 -9.19
N LEU A 125 13.85 -13.39 -9.32
CA LEU A 125 14.26 -12.54 -10.44
C LEU A 125 15.75 -12.20 -10.38
N ALA A 126 16.32 -12.01 -9.18
CA ALA A 126 17.76 -11.82 -9.03
C ALA A 126 18.56 -13.06 -9.42
N GLU A 127 18.09 -14.26 -9.06
CA GLU A 127 18.70 -15.52 -9.53
C GLU A 127 18.66 -15.66 -11.07
N GLU A 128 17.55 -15.21 -11.70
CA GLU A 128 17.36 -15.28 -13.16
C GLU A 128 18.13 -14.20 -13.93
N ARG A 129 18.17 -12.95 -13.39
CA ARG A 129 18.57 -11.74 -14.13
C ARG A 129 19.69 -10.93 -13.48
N GLY A 130 20.19 -11.37 -12.33
CA GLY A 130 21.11 -10.63 -11.49
C GLY A 130 20.41 -9.69 -10.50
N ALA A 131 21.06 -9.46 -9.36
CA ALA A 131 20.64 -8.48 -8.38
C ALA A 131 20.72 -7.04 -8.94
N CYS A 132 20.04 -6.07 -8.29
CA CYS A 132 20.24 -4.67 -8.63
C CYS A 132 21.66 -4.21 -8.27
N ASP A 133 22.20 -3.26 -9.02
CA ASP A 133 23.58 -2.79 -8.86
C ASP A 133 23.84 -2.25 -7.44
N ALA A 134 22.85 -1.59 -6.86
CA ALA A 134 22.95 -1.02 -5.51
C ALA A 134 22.72 -2.06 -4.37
N TYR A 135 22.59 -3.36 -4.66
CA TYR A 135 22.28 -4.38 -3.65
C TYR A 135 23.18 -4.29 -2.41
N HIS A 136 24.51 -4.17 -2.62
CA HIS A 136 25.51 -4.16 -1.53
C HIS A 136 25.37 -2.96 -0.57
N ASP A 137 24.73 -1.88 -1.02
CA ASP A 137 24.49 -0.67 -0.22
C ASP A 137 23.17 -0.75 0.57
N THR A 138 22.41 -1.83 0.40
CA THR A 138 21.09 -2.00 1.00
C THR A 138 21.13 -2.75 2.34
N LYS A 139 20.01 -2.69 3.08
CA LYS A 139 19.80 -3.53 4.25
C LYS A 139 19.69 -5.01 3.91
N TRP A 140 19.25 -5.33 2.69
CA TRP A 140 19.13 -6.70 2.19
C TRP A 140 20.49 -7.42 2.21
N ALA A 141 21.57 -6.75 1.79
CA ALA A 141 22.93 -7.30 1.83
C ALA A 141 23.43 -7.57 3.25
N LYS A 142 22.88 -6.86 4.25
CA LYS A 142 23.14 -7.09 5.67
C LYS A 142 22.24 -8.15 6.28
N GLY A 143 21.40 -8.79 5.49
CA GLY A 143 20.44 -9.79 5.91
C GLY A 143 19.30 -9.22 6.78
N ILE A 144 19.02 -7.93 6.71
CA ILE A 144 17.96 -7.27 7.48
C ILE A 144 16.70 -7.23 6.62
N LEU A 145 15.64 -7.90 7.06
CA LEU A 145 14.32 -7.90 6.46
C LEU A 145 13.43 -6.83 7.13
N PRO A 146 12.36 -6.36 6.47
CA PRO A 146 11.46 -5.35 7.06
C PRO A 146 10.95 -5.74 8.44
N LYS A 147 10.54 -7.00 8.62
CA LYS A 147 10.03 -7.52 9.90
C LYS A 147 11.00 -7.45 11.08
N ASP A 148 12.31 -7.33 10.82
CA ASP A 148 13.32 -7.26 11.86
C ASP A 148 13.39 -5.87 12.50
N MET A 149 12.85 -4.85 11.83
CA MET A 149 12.91 -3.45 12.24
C MET A 149 11.73 -3.07 13.14
N THR A 150 11.48 -3.87 14.18
CA THR A 150 10.41 -3.63 15.16
C THR A 150 10.90 -2.85 16.37
N THR A 151 10.04 -1.97 16.88
CA THR A 151 10.28 -1.21 18.11
C THR A 151 9.95 -2.04 19.36
N PRO A 152 10.48 -1.67 20.56
CA PRO A 152 10.10 -2.33 21.80
C PRO A 152 8.59 -2.24 22.07
N MET A 153 7.95 -1.10 21.78
CA MET A 153 6.51 -0.93 21.97
C MET A 153 5.70 -1.84 21.06
N TYR A 154 6.10 -1.98 19.79
CA TYR A 154 5.46 -2.93 18.87
C TYR A 154 5.53 -4.36 19.45
N LYS A 155 6.71 -4.81 19.89
CA LYS A 155 6.91 -6.15 20.46
C LYS A 155 6.11 -6.40 21.73
N SER A 156 5.87 -5.37 22.54
CA SER A 156 5.04 -5.49 23.73
C SER A 156 3.55 -5.61 23.46
N MET A 157 3.09 -5.03 22.33
CA MET A 157 1.68 -5.06 21.92
C MET A 157 1.32 -6.25 21.03
N PHE A 158 2.25 -6.62 20.15
CA PHE A 158 2.01 -7.59 19.08
C PHE A 158 3.11 -8.65 19.08
N ASN A 159 2.79 -9.80 19.67
CA ASN A 159 3.71 -10.95 19.74
C ASN A 159 3.05 -12.14 19.02
N TYR A 160 2.91 -12.01 17.68
CA TYR A 160 2.31 -13.05 16.86
C TYR A 160 3.36 -14.04 16.37
N GLU A 161 2.92 -15.27 16.15
CA GLU A 161 3.75 -16.36 15.68
C GLU A 161 4.21 -16.15 14.24
N GLU A 162 5.48 -16.47 13.97
CA GLU A 162 5.99 -16.51 12.60
C GLU A 162 5.48 -17.77 11.88
N LYS A 163 4.71 -17.58 10.82
CA LYS A 163 4.09 -18.66 10.05
C LYS A 163 4.95 -19.19 8.90
N LEU A 164 6.05 -18.50 8.58
CA LEU A 164 6.89 -18.80 7.42
C LEU A 164 8.37 -18.91 7.81
N ASP A 165 9.12 -19.64 7.01
CA ASP A 165 10.58 -19.82 7.23
C ASP A 165 11.35 -18.59 6.72
N TRP A 166 11.40 -17.56 7.55
CA TRP A 166 12.16 -16.35 7.28
C TRP A 166 13.68 -16.58 7.24
N THR A 167 14.17 -17.65 7.88
CA THR A 167 15.59 -18.02 7.84
C THR A 167 15.98 -18.52 6.46
N ALA A 168 15.16 -19.37 5.85
CA ALA A 168 15.37 -19.82 4.48
C ALA A 168 15.29 -18.64 3.49
N LEU A 169 14.33 -17.73 3.66
CA LEU A 169 14.25 -16.54 2.80
C LEU A 169 15.50 -15.65 2.93
N ARG A 170 15.99 -15.44 4.14
CA ARG A 170 17.22 -14.67 4.40
C ARG A 170 18.45 -15.31 3.73
N ALA A 171 18.55 -16.64 3.80
CA ALA A 171 19.61 -17.37 3.12
C ALA A 171 19.55 -17.20 1.59
N MET A 172 18.35 -17.18 0.99
CA MET A 172 18.16 -16.92 -0.42
C MET A 172 18.54 -15.47 -0.79
N VAL A 173 18.13 -14.48 0.00
CA VAL A 173 18.55 -13.07 -0.16
C VAL A 173 20.07 -12.93 -0.12
N SER A 174 20.73 -13.60 0.83
CA SER A 174 22.19 -13.58 0.93
C SER A 174 22.89 -14.24 -0.26
N LYS A 175 22.29 -15.29 -0.80
CA LYS A 175 22.90 -16.07 -1.90
C LYS A 175 22.75 -15.39 -3.26
N TYR A 176 21.57 -14.87 -3.57
CA TYR A 176 21.23 -14.39 -4.91
C TYR A 176 21.10 -12.85 -4.98
N GLY A 177 21.02 -12.18 -3.83
CA GLY A 177 20.64 -10.77 -3.75
C GLY A 177 19.15 -10.57 -3.96
N VAL A 178 18.77 -9.31 -4.22
CA VAL A 178 17.42 -8.91 -4.63
C VAL A 178 17.47 -8.16 -5.96
N ARG A 179 16.50 -8.41 -6.82
CA ARG A 179 16.39 -7.70 -8.11
C ARG A 179 16.02 -6.23 -7.92
N ASN A 180 15.27 -5.90 -6.88
CA ASN A 180 14.72 -4.58 -6.60
C ASN A 180 15.17 -4.13 -5.22
N ALA A 181 15.84 -2.99 -5.11
CA ALA A 181 16.34 -2.46 -3.83
C ALA A 181 15.20 -2.03 -2.90
N SER A 182 14.04 -1.69 -3.45
CA SER A 182 12.78 -1.42 -2.72
C SER A 182 11.62 -2.12 -3.42
N MET A 183 10.67 -2.64 -2.65
CA MET A 183 9.65 -3.56 -3.17
C MET A 183 8.24 -3.27 -2.70
N ILE A 184 8.05 -2.86 -1.46
CA ILE A 184 6.74 -2.74 -0.81
C ILE A 184 6.51 -1.31 -0.36
N ALA A 185 5.42 -0.70 -0.84
CA ALA A 185 4.98 0.63 -0.44
C ALA A 185 3.45 0.71 -0.44
N MET A 186 2.85 1.26 0.63
CA MET A 186 1.40 1.35 0.74
C MET A 186 0.92 2.72 0.30
N PHE A 187 0.49 2.80 -0.94
CA PHE A 187 -0.03 4.01 -1.55
C PHE A 187 -1.56 4.16 -1.37
N PRO A 188 -2.10 5.38 -1.40
CA PRO A 188 -3.53 5.62 -1.26
C PRO A 188 -4.26 5.30 -2.58
N ALA A 189 -4.49 4.05 -2.89
CA ALA A 189 -4.98 3.53 -4.17
C ALA A 189 -6.43 3.96 -4.51
N GLU A 190 -6.74 5.25 -4.45
CA GLU A 190 -8.09 5.74 -4.61
C GLU A 190 -8.61 5.59 -6.05
N THR A 191 -7.89 6.15 -7.02
CA THR A 191 -8.28 6.08 -8.44
C THR A 191 -8.01 4.69 -9.02
N SER A 192 -6.87 4.10 -8.67
CA SER A 192 -6.49 2.75 -9.13
C SER A 192 -7.49 1.68 -8.66
N ALA A 193 -8.00 1.78 -7.43
CA ALA A 193 -9.04 0.88 -6.94
C ALA A 193 -10.33 0.97 -7.77
N LYS A 194 -10.68 2.16 -8.26
CA LYS A 194 -11.91 2.37 -9.05
C LYS A 194 -11.85 1.79 -10.46
N ILE A 195 -10.66 1.64 -11.03
CA ILE A 195 -10.47 0.97 -12.32
C ILE A 195 -10.90 -0.51 -12.22
N SER A 196 -10.76 -1.11 -11.04
CA SER A 196 -11.24 -2.48 -10.77
C SER A 196 -12.76 -2.57 -10.58
N GLY A 197 -13.51 -1.49 -10.81
CA GLY A 197 -14.95 -1.43 -10.61
C GLY A 197 -15.36 -1.63 -9.16
N SER A 198 -16.37 -2.49 -8.92
CA SER A 198 -16.82 -2.86 -7.56
C SER A 198 -16.01 -4.01 -6.94
N GLY A 199 -14.87 -4.40 -7.52
CA GLY A 199 -14.09 -5.56 -7.07
C GLY A 199 -13.14 -5.28 -5.90
N THR A 200 -12.98 -4.03 -5.46
CA THR A 200 -12.04 -3.66 -4.39
C THR A 200 -12.45 -2.37 -3.68
N THR A 201 -11.82 -2.10 -2.53
CA THR A 201 -11.87 -0.82 -1.82
C THR A 201 -10.52 -0.09 -1.92
N ASN A 202 -10.48 1.20 -1.53
CA ASN A 202 -9.27 2.00 -1.58
C ASN A 202 -8.19 1.41 -0.66
N GLY A 203 -6.98 1.23 -1.16
CA GLY A 203 -5.78 0.90 -0.41
C GLY A 203 -5.99 0.12 0.90
N ILE A 204 -5.49 0.71 1.97
CA ILE A 204 -5.53 0.15 3.34
C ILE A 204 -6.51 0.89 4.26
N GLU A 205 -7.26 1.85 3.75
CA GLU A 205 -8.13 2.71 4.53
C GLU A 205 -9.52 2.10 4.76
N PRO A 206 -10.21 2.46 5.85
CA PRO A 206 -11.64 2.22 5.98
C PRO A 206 -12.40 2.90 4.85
N ILE A 207 -13.60 2.43 4.54
CA ILE A 207 -14.44 3.09 3.55
C ILE A 207 -14.96 4.43 4.07
N ARG A 208 -15.17 5.38 3.17
CA ARG A 208 -15.87 6.63 3.51
C ARG A 208 -17.36 6.40 3.61
N GLU A 209 -17.92 5.83 2.53
CA GLU A 209 -19.34 5.49 2.39
C GLU A 209 -19.49 4.19 1.62
N LEU A 210 -20.64 3.52 1.79
CA LEU A 210 -20.97 2.29 1.06
C LEU A 210 -21.12 2.54 -0.45
N ILE A 211 -21.60 3.73 -0.82
CA ILE A 211 -21.76 4.18 -2.20
C ILE A 211 -21.16 5.58 -2.31
N ILE A 212 -20.21 5.76 -3.20
CA ILE A 212 -19.54 7.04 -3.43
C ILE A 212 -19.87 7.51 -4.85
N SER A 213 -20.34 8.75 -4.99
CA SER A 213 -20.46 9.41 -6.31
C SER A 213 -19.23 10.26 -6.58
N LYS A 214 -18.61 10.08 -7.74
CA LYS A 214 -17.53 10.96 -8.22
C LYS A 214 -17.82 11.45 -9.63
N GLY A 215 -17.57 12.72 -9.87
CA GLY A 215 -17.72 13.35 -11.19
C GLY A 215 -18.13 14.80 -11.10
N GLY A 216 -18.12 15.49 -12.25
CA GLY A 216 -18.60 16.87 -12.37
C GLY A 216 -20.14 16.93 -12.53
N LYS A 217 -20.67 18.16 -12.63
CA LYS A 217 -22.11 18.42 -12.73
C LYS A 217 -22.86 17.61 -13.81
N ASN A 218 -22.16 17.19 -14.87
CA ASN A 218 -22.80 16.54 -16.03
C ASN A 218 -22.49 15.03 -16.17
N ARG A 219 -21.61 14.47 -15.34
CA ARG A 219 -21.29 13.04 -15.36
C ARG A 219 -20.88 12.60 -13.96
N GLN A 220 -21.72 11.80 -13.32
CA GLN A 220 -21.42 11.20 -12.01
C GLN A 220 -21.30 9.68 -12.19
N ALA A 221 -20.15 9.13 -11.79
CA ALA A 221 -19.98 7.70 -11.66
C ALA A 221 -20.24 7.29 -10.21
N LYS A 222 -21.06 6.27 -10.00
CA LYS A 222 -21.30 5.67 -8.68
C LYS A 222 -20.34 4.50 -8.48
N PHE A 223 -19.67 4.48 -7.36
CA PHE A 223 -18.80 3.39 -6.94
C PHE A 223 -19.41 2.75 -5.71
N VAL A 224 -19.70 1.48 -5.80
CA VAL A 224 -20.32 0.69 -4.75
C VAL A 224 -19.26 -0.20 -4.13
N VAL A 225 -19.26 -0.37 -2.80
CA VAL A 225 -18.36 -1.32 -2.16
C VAL A 225 -18.67 -2.76 -2.61
N PRO A 226 -17.65 -3.65 -2.67
CA PRO A 226 -17.87 -5.04 -3.04
C PRO A 226 -18.91 -5.72 -2.16
N GLU A 227 -19.72 -6.59 -2.75
CA GLU A 227 -20.74 -7.40 -2.07
C GLU A 227 -21.64 -6.60 -1.10
N LEU A 228 -22.07 -5.40 -1.50
CA LEU A 228 -22.83 -4.47 -0.67
C LEU A 228 -24.01 -5.15 0.04
N THR A 229 -24.81 -5.94 -0.68
CA THR A 229 -25.99 -6.61 -0.13
C THR A 229 -25.70 -7.58 0.99
N LYS A 230 -24.53 -8.23 0.96
CA LYS A 230 -24.11 -9.21 1.96
C LYS A 230 -23.29 -8.62 3.10
N LEU A 231 -22.48 -7.60 2.80
CA LEU A 231 -21.44 -7.12 3.69
C LEU A 231 -21.65 -5.69 4.22
N LYS A 232 -22.77 -5.03 3.90
CA LYS A 232 -23.03 -3.62 4.26
C LYS A 232 -22.80 -3.31 5.76
N ASP A 233 -23.19 -4.23 6.63
CA ASP A 233 -23.10 -4.05 8.08
C ASP A 233 -21.73 -4.47 8.66
N LYS A 234 -20.88 -5.06 7.80
CA LYS A 234 -19.54 -5.53 8.17
C LYS A 234 -18.43 -4.54 7.83
N TYR A 235 -18.70 -3.56 6.97
CA TYR A 235 -17.73 -2.52 6.63
C TYR A 235 -17.50 -1.55 7.80
N ASP A 236 -16.23 -1.18 8.01
CA ASP A 236 -15.86 -0.06 8.86
C ASP A 236 -15.86 1.23 8.05
N ARG A 237 -16.52 2.26 8.54
CA ARG A 237 -16.49 3.60 7.95
C ARG A 237 -15.52 4.49 8.71
N ILE A 238 -14.87 5.39 7.99
CA ILE A 238 -13.88 6.32 8.54
C ILE A 238 -14.43 7.10 9.72
N TRP A 239 -15.68 7.60 9.62
CA TRP A 239 -16.26 8.49 10.60
C TRP A 239 -16.95 7.77 11.78
N ASP A 240 -17.04 6.45 11.75
CA ASP A 240 -17.55 5.64 12.86
C ASP A 240 -16.48 5.44 13.96
N HIS A 241 -15.23 5.74 13.67
CA HIS A 241 -14.14 5.65 14.65
C HIS A 241 -14.08 6.87 15.54
N LEU A 242 -14.11 6.65 16.87
CA LEU A 242 -13.97 7.71 17.88
C LEU A 242 -12.52 8.20 18.03
N SER A 243 -11.55 7.37 17.66
CA SER A 243 -10.13 7.69 17.70
C SER A 243 -9.38 6.98 16.56
N ASN A 244 -8.18 7.45 16.24
CA ASN A 244 -7.31 6.82 15.25
C ASN A 244 -6.53 5.61 15.78
N GLU A 245 -6.62 5.28 17.05
CA GLU A 245 -5.77 4.26 17.68
C GLU A 245 -5.87 2.90 16.98
N ALA A 246 -7.07 2.45 16.63
CA ALA A 246 -7.29 1.19 15.92
C ALA A 246 -6.64 1.21 14.54
N LEU A 247 -6.77 2.31 13.81
CA LEU A 247 -6.15 2.51 12.50
C LEU A 247 -4.63 2.52 12.60
N ILE A 248 -4.08 3.25 13.56
CA ILE A 248 -2.64 3.35 13.81
C ILE A 248 -2.04 1.99 14.13
N LYS A 249 -2.70 1.18 14.96
CA LYS A 249 -2.29 -0.19 15.27
C LYS A 249 -2.31 -1.08 14.02
N THR A 250 -3.35 -0.98 13.20
CA THR A 250 -3.44 -1.69 11.91
C THR A 250 -2.30 -1.29 10.97
N TYR A 251 -2.04 0.01 10.84
CA TYR A 251 -0.96 0.53 10.00
C TYR A 251 0.43 0.12 10.51
N ALA A 252 0.62 0.03 11.82
CA ALA A 252 1.87 -0.45 12.41
C ALA A 252 2.16 -1.91 12.04
N ILE A 253 1.14 -2.78 12.03
CA ILE A 253 1.28 -4.16 11.58
C ILE A 253 1.69 -4.20 10.10
N ILE A 254 1.05 -3.42 9.26
CA ILE A 254 1.40 -3.34 7.83
C ILE A 254 2.83 -2.79 7.65
N GLN A 255 3.21 -1.75 8.42
CA GLN A 255 4.55 -1.15 8.33
C GLN A 255 5.66 -2.12 8.70
N ARG A 256 5.43 -3.04 9.63
CA ARG A 256 6.40 -4.08 10.00
C ARG A 256 6.88 -4.89 8.79
N TYR A 257 6.00 -5.10 7.82
CA TYR A 257 6.27 -5.91 6.63
C TYR A 257 6.53 -5.10 5.36
N THR A 258 6.64 -3.77 5.50
CA THR A 258 6.84 -2.81 4.42
C THR A 258 8.25 -2.22 4.49
N ASP A 259 9.07 -2.45 3.46
CA ASP A 259 10.45 -1.92 3.41
C ASP A 259 10.49 -0.41 3.20
N GLN A 260 9.63 0.15 2.37
CA GLN A 260 9.45 1.60 2.24
C GLN A 260 8.55 2.14 3.36
N ALA A 261 7.52 2.90 3.03
CA ALA A 261 6.62 3.51 4.00
C ALA A 261 5.14 3.33 3.61
N ILE A 262 4.28 3.95 4.39
CA ILE A 262 2.84 3.97 4.23
C ILE A 262 2.37 5.41 4.16
N SER A 263 1.53 5.76 3.19
CA SER A 263 0.80 7.04 3.20
C SER A 263 -0.34 6.96 4.20
N VAL A 264 -0.02 7.20 5.49
CA VAL A 264 -0.97 7.08 6.60
C VAL A 264 -1.84 8.32 6.69
N ASN A 265 -3.15 8.12 6.61
CA ASN A 265 -4.15 9.15 6.88
C ASN A 265 -4.75 8.98 8.27
N THR A 266 -4.97 10.09 8.96
CA THR A 266 -5.74 10.15 10.20
C THR A 266 -7.04 10.91 9.99
N TYR A 267 -8.03 10.64 10.82
CA TYR A 267 -9.40 11.13 10.63
C TYR A 267 -9.93 11.68 11.96
N TYR A 268 -10.40 12.91 11.94
CA TYR A 268 -10.90 13.60 13.13
C TYR A 268 -12.32 14.10 12.86
N ASN A 269 -13.30 13.56 13.59
CA ASN A 269 -14.62 14.14 13.63
C ASN A 269 -14.67 15.15 14.79
N LYS A 270 -14.61 16.45 14.47
CA LYS A 270 -14.63 17.51 15.45
C LYS A 270 -15.85 17.47 16.39
N GLN A 271 -16.99 16.89 15.93
CA GLN A 271 -18.20 16.76 16.74
C GLN A 271 -18.02 15.83 17.96
N ASN A 272 -16.99 14.97 17.95
CA ASN A 272 -16.65 14.09 19.06
C ASN A 272 -15.87 14.79 20.18
N TYR A 273 -15.57 16.10 20.04
CA TYR A 273 -14.74 16.85 20.98
C TYR A 273 -15.47 18.09 21.50
N PRO A 274 -15.15 18.57 22.74
CA PRO A 274 -15.69 19.79 23.27
C PRO A 274 -15.49 20.98 22.35
N ASP A 275 -16.48 21.86 22.25
CA ASP A 275 -16.47 23.06 21.40
C ASP A 275 -16.20 22.78 19.89
N ASN A 276 -16.44 21.56 19.44
CA ASN A 276 -16.13 21.11 18.08
C ASN A 276 -14.66 21.38 17.69
N LYS A 277 -13.74 21.25 18.64
CA LYS A 277 -12.30 21.45 18.44
C LYS A 277 -11.53 20.21 18.82
N VAL A 278 -10.74 19.68 17.88
CA VAL A 278 -9.82 18.57 18.15
C VAL A 278 -8.65 19.09 18.99
N PRO A 279 -8.43 18.56 20.20
CA PRO A 279 -7.28 18.98 21.02
C PRO A 279 -5.95 18.65 20.32
N ALA A 280 -4.99 19.55 20.37
CA ALA A 280 -3.66 19.32 19.80
C ALA A 280 -2.95 18.11 20.44
N SER A 281 -3.26 17.82 21.72
CA SER A 281 -2.75 16.64 22.42
C SER A 281 -3.20 15.31 21.78
N VAL A 282 -4.41 15.26 21.22
CA VAL A 282 -4.91 14.07 20.51
C VAL A 282 -4.10 13.84 19.25
N ILE A 283 -3.89 14.89 18.45
CA ILE A 283 -3.08 14.80 17.20
C ILE A 283 -1.64 14.43 17.54
N SER A 284 -1.06 15.05 18.56
CA SER A 284 0.32 14.74 18.99
C SER A 284 0.43 13.31 19.50
N TRP A 285 -0.59 12.80 20.20
CA TRP A 285 -0.61 11.41 20.65
C TRP A 285 -0.66 10.42 19.47
N ASP A 286 -1.52 10.67 18.49
CA ASP A 286 -1.63 9.81 17.31
C ASP A 286 -0.30 9.71 16.56
N ILE A 287 0.39 10.84 16.36
CA ILE A 287 1.72 10.87 15.74
C ILE A 287 2.73 10.10 16.58
N THR A 288 2.73 10.33 17.90
CA THR A 288 3.65 9.68 18.84
C THR A 288 3.41 8.19 18.89
N LEU A 289 2.16 7.75 19.00
CA LEU A 289 1.81 6.33 19.01
C LEU A 289 2.27 5.62 17.73
N TYR A 290 2.02 6.23 16.56
CA TYR A 290 2.44 5.66 15.30
C TYR A 290 3.98 5.53 15.21
N TYR A 291 4.71 6.58 15.62
CA TYR A 291 6.18 6.54 15.69
C TYR A 291 6.68 5.46 16.65
N LEU A 292 6.12 5.38 17.87
CA LEU A 292 6.49 4.38 18.87
C LEU A 292 6.21 2.95 18.41
N LEU A 293 5.23 2.75 17.55
CA LEU A 293 4.90 1.46 16.95
C LEU A 293 5.73 1.14 15.69
N GLY A 294 6.66 2.02 15.29
CA GLY A 294 7.57 1.82 14.16
C GLY A 294 7.07 2.41 12.84
N GLY A 295 6.07 3.26 12.89
CA GLY A 295 5.61 4.02 11.73
C GLY A 295 6.69 4.98 11.20
N LYS A 296 6.74 5.15 9.88
CA LYS A 296 7.79 5.95 9.23
C LYS A 296 7.29 7.31 8.75
N THR A 297 6.09 7.37 8.20
CA THR A 297 5.56 8.57 7.55
C THR A 297 4.09 8.75 7.85
N MET A 298 3.64 10.00 7.90
CA MET A 298 2.23 10.37 7.93
C MET A 298 1.90 11.20 6.71
N TYR A 299 0.62 11.25 6.32
CA TYR A 299 0.20 11.92 5.10
C TYR A 299 -0.85 13.00 5.39
N TYR A 300 -2.15 12.71 5.33
CA TYR A 300 -3.19 13.70 5.59
C TYR A 300 -3.84 13.52 6.96
N ASN A 301 -4.13 14.67 7.60
CA ASN A 301 -5.05 14.74 8.72
C ASN A 301 -6.40 15.22 8.18
N ASN A 302 -7.36 14.30 8.07
CA ASN A 302 -8.68 14.59 7.53
C ASN A 302 -9.62 15.01 8.65
N ASN A 303 -10.35 16.11 8.42
CA ASN A 303 -11.38 16.57 9.33
C ASN A 303 -12.77 16.35 8.72
N TYR A 304 -13.70 15.90 9.55
CA TYR A 304 -15.10 15.84 9.16
C TYR A 304 -15.72 17.24 9.19
N ASP A 305 -16.19 17.71 8.06
CA ASP A 305 -16.78 19.04 7.89
C ASP A 305 -18.31 19.08 8.02
N GLY A 306 -18.92 17.91 8.25
CA GLY A 306 -20.37 17.75 8.34
C GLY A 306 -21.07 17.60 6.99
N GLN A 307 -20.34 17.68 5.89
CA GLN A 307 -20.86 17.34 4.57
C GLN A 307 -20.58 15.85 4.33
N SER A 308 -21.54 14.98 4.60
CA SER A 308 -21.60 13.71 3.90
C SER A 308 -21.67 14.05 2.43
N SER A 309 -20.75 13.55 1.61
CA SER A 309 -20.89 13.66 0.16
C SER A 309 -22.29 13.17 -0.19
N ASP A 310 -23.17 14.08 -0.64
CA ASP A 310 -24.57 13.92 -0.96
C ASP A 310 -24.99 12.51 -1.35
N ILE A 311 -25.25 11.65 -0.40
CA ILE A 311 -25.90 10.39 -0.69
C ILE A 311 -26.70 9.93 0.50
N MET A 312 -27.97 10.19 0.37
CA MET A 312 -29.07 9.47 0.96
C MET A 312 -29.38 9.70 2.43
N ASP A 313 -30.18 10.69 2.66
CA ASP A 313 -31.34 10.56 3.54
C ASP A 313 -32.13 9.29 3.15
N GLY A 314 -31.89 8.18 3.85
CA GLY A 314 -32.79 7.06 4.05
C GLY A 314 -33.43 6.34 2.85
N LYS A 315 -33.12 6.67 1.60
CA LYS A 315 -33.59 5.94 0.44
C LYS A 315 -32.53 4.97 -0.05
N ILE A 316 -32.59 3.75 0.44
CA ILE A 316 -32.03 2.59 -0.28
C ILE A 316 -32.66 2.61 -1.68
N ILE A 317 -31.88 2.93 -2.70
CA ILE A 317 -32.27 2.57 -4.06
C ILE A 317 -32.16 1.05 -4.06
N GLU A 318 -33.29 0.36 -4.12
CA GLU A 318 -33.31 -1.04 -4.49
C GLU A 318 -32.60 -1.12 -5.84
N VAL A 319 -31.36 -1.59 -5.84
CA VAL A 319 -30.69 -2.01 -7.07
C VAL A 319 -31.47 -3.25 -7.50
N PRO A 320 -32.13 -3.26 -8.66
CA PRO A 320 -32.84 -4.45 -9.11
C PRO A 320 -31.83 -5.59 -9.18
N ASP A 321 -32.18 -6.75 -8.62
CA ASP A 321 -31.37 -7.99 -8.65
C ASP A 321 -30.98 -8.45 -10.08
N SER A 322 -31.52 -7.79 -11.09
CA SER A 322 -31.30 -8.11 -12.51
C SER A 322 -30.01 -7.53 -13.13
N ASP A 323 -29.28 -6.64 -12.42
CA ASP A 323 -28.06 -6.02 -12.98
C ASP A 323 -26.76 -6.63 -12.44
N VAL A 324 -26.85 -7.68 -11.65
CA VAL A 324 -25.73 -8.57 -11.33
C VAL A 324 -25.86 -9.83 -12.17
N THR A 325 -25.83 -9.68 -13.48
CA THR A 325 -25.52 -10.81 -14.35
C THR A 325 -24.03 -11.10 -14.19
N ASP A 326 -23.76 -12.32 -13.86
CA ASP A 326 -22.43 -12.96 -13.91
C ASP A 326 -22.01 -13.06 -15.40
N ASP A 327 -21.82 -11.90 -16.04
CA ASP A 327 -21.29 -11.81 -17.41
C ASP A 327 -19.77 -11.96 -17.34
N THR A 328 -19.33 -13.18 -17.08
CA THR A 328 -17.93 -13.61 -17.23
C THR A 328 -17.52 -13.71 -18.72
N ASP A 329 -18.41 -13.45 -19.67
CA ASP A 329 -18.17 -13.76 -21.09
C ASP A 329 -18.04 -12.57 -22.06
N ASP A 330 -18.18 -11.32 -21.63
CA ASP A 330 -18.03 -10.17 -22.53
C ASP A 330 -17.06 -9.09 -22.04
N CYS A 331 -15.84 -9.46 -21.74
CA CYS A 331 -14.77 -8.48 -21.60
C CYS A 331 -14.29 -8.04 -23.00
N VAL A 332 -14.78 -6.90 -23.46
CA VAL A 332 -14.37 -6.29 -24.75
C VAL A 332 -12.86 -6.00 -24.81
N ALA A 333 -12.18 -5.87 -23.66
CA ALA A 333 -10.74 -5.67 -23.59
C ALA A 333 -9.91 -6.94 -23.91
N CYS A 334 -10.55 -8.12 -23.96
CA CYS A 334 -9.86 -9.37 -24.34
C CYS A 334 -9.97 -9.69 -25.83
N LYS A 335 -10.56 -8.83 -26.65
CA LYS A 335 -10.76 -9.01 -28.09
C LYS A 335 -9.93 -8.06 -28.96
N LEU A 336 -8.89 -7.41 -28.40
CA LEU A 336 -7.90 -6.65 -29.17
C LEU A 336 -6.53 -7.34 -29.16
#